data_f0932d8f65f635700500c73273bef3f1
#
_entry.id   f0932d8f65f635700500c73273bef3f1
#
_cell.length_a   1.000
_cell.length_b   1.000
_cell.length_c   1.000
_cell.angle_alpha   90.00
_cell.angle_beta   90.00
_cell.angle_gamma   90.00
#
_symmetry.space_group_name_H-M   'P 1'
#
loop_
_entity.id
_entity.type
_entity.pdbx_description
1 polymer ?
#
loop_
_entity_poly.entity_id
_entity_poly.type
_entity_poly.pdbx_seq_one_letter_code
_entity_poly.pdbx_strand_id
1 'polypeptide(L)'
;MKTINLLFLTLVLLIQCKNGPSPEGGIVATNAWTAAYAQAAGADHITVLAPYEMVHPSEYEMRPGDIARIENADLVLYAGYEVMIGQIKTGLALPDEKMLAIATSYDYTEIEQSVMQIAKILKTEDIARKNLKEIKRSLEEAKEAFRKQGLDTLPALVHFFQQSFAAETGIISAAVFGPAPPEPKQILALTQTRAALIIDNAHNPVGGPLRETMEDAWHVELLNFPGLYGTRTLEDVIRFNAEKLLELNASEE
;
A
#
# COMPACT_ATOMS: atom_id res chain seq x y z
N MET A 1 -30.42 -71.91 23.07
CA MET A 1 -29.33 -71.17 22.38
C MET A 1 -29.93 -69.91 21.81
N LYS A 2 -29.60 -68.71 22.42
CA LYS A 2 -30.11 -67.40 22.02
C LYS A 2 -29.01 -66.74 21.20
N THR A 3 -29.27 -66.47 19.91
CA THR A 3 -28.39 -65.79 19.01
C THR A 3 -28.61 -64.28 19.23
N ILE A 4 -27.56 -63.58 19.67
CA ILE A 4 -27.51 -62.12 19.83
C ILE A 4 -27.07 -61.52 18.49
N ASN A 5 -27.98 -60.81 17.82
CA ASN A 5 -27.65 -60.05 16.66
C ASN A 5 -27.03 -58.69 17.12
N LEU A 6 -25.75 -58.51 16.87
CA LEU A 6 -25.01 -57.27 17.12
C LEU A 6 -25.16 -56.33 15.90
N LEU A 7 -26.01 -55.34 16.04
CA LEU A 7 -26.22 -54.30 15.03
C LEU A 7 -25.07 -53.30 15.11
N PHE A 8 -24.14 -53.31 14.16
CA PHE A 8 -23.08 -52.31 14.00
C PHE A 8 -23.69 -51.06 13.38
N LEU A 9 -23.89 -50.02 14.20
CA LEU A 9 -24.32 -48.69 13.77
C LEU A 9 -23.08 -47.92 13.34
N THR A 10 -22.78 -47.87 12.06
CA THR A 10 -21.72 -47.06 11.46
C THR A 10 -22.18 -45.60 11.43
N LEU A 11 -21.65 -44.78 12.37
CA LEU A 11 -21.80 -43.34 12.41
C LEU A 11 -20.92 -42.69 11.32
N VAL A 12 -21.51 -42.37 10.16
CA VAL A 12 -20.83 -41.60 9.11
C VAL A 12 -20.81 -40.15 9.54
N LEU A 13 -19.66 -39.71 10.05
CA LEU A 13 -19.39 -38.24 10.24
C LEU A 13 -19.28 -37.61 8.85
N LEU A 14 -20.37 -37.00 8.42
CA LEU A 14 -20.33 -36.01 7.31
C LEU A 14 -19.58 -34.78 7.79
N ILE A 15 -18.28 -34.72 7.46
CA ILE A 15 -17.53 -33.47 7.51
C ILE A 15 -18.09 -32.57 6.39
N GLN A 16 -19.10 -31.80 6.71
CA GLN A 16 -19.53 -30.70 5.86
C GLN A 16 -18.36 -29.66 5.86
N CYS A 17 -17.58 -29.67 4.79
CA CYS A 17 -16.81 -28.49 4.45
C CYS A 17 -17.82 -27.36 4.27
N LYS A 18 -17.96 -26.51 5.29
CA LYS A 18 -18.64 -25.23 5.18
C LYS A 18 -17.79 -24.33 4.26
N ASN A 19 -17.98 -24.48 2.94
CA ASN A 19 -17.88 -23.36 2.05
C ASN A 19 -19.11 -22.50 2.32
N GLY A 20 -19.14 -21.85 3.49
CA GLY A 20 -20.09 -20.81 3.77
C GLY A 20 -19.86 -19.67 2.80
N PRO A 21 -20.90 -18.97 2.34
CA PRO A 21 -20.72 -17.68 1.67
C PRO A 21 -19.81 -16.83 2.58
N SER A 22 -18.90 -16.08 1.95
CA SER A 22 -18.15 -15.02 2.65
C SER A 22 -19.15 -14.23 3.50
N PRO A 23 -18.80 -13.84 4.74
CA PRO A 23 -19.73 -13.09 5.57
C PRO A 23 -20.32 -11.96 4.73
N GLU A 24 -21.65 -11.90 4.69
CA GLU A 24 -22.38 -10.80 4.07
C GLU A 24 -21.99 -9.55 4.84
N GLY A 25 -21.49 -8.53 4.11
CA GLY A 25 -20.92 -7.33 4.70
C GLY A 25 -19.39 -7.41 4.85
N GLY A 26 -18.78 -6.28 5.09
CA GLY A 26 -17.34 -6.11 5.22
C GLY A 26 -16.82 -4.97 4.35
N ILE A 27 -15.51 -4.79 4.36
CA ILE A 27 -14.87 -3.73 3.59
C ILE A 27 -14.40 -4.28 2.25
N VAL A 28 -14.76 -3.58 1.19
CA VAL A 28 -14.14 -3.73 -0.12
C VAL A 28 -13.15 -2.59 -0.32
N ALA A 29 -11.87 -2.94 -0.48
CA ALA A 29 -10.80 -2.03 -0.85
C ALA A 29 -10.49 -2.16 -2.34
N THR A 30 -10.36 -1.07 -3.06
CA THR A 30 -10.11 -1.09 -4.51
C THR A 30 -8.73 -1.67 -4.85
N ASN A 31 -7.75 -1.47 -3.97
CA ASN A 31 -6.37 -1.92 -4.17
C ASN A 31 -5.66 -2.20 -2.84
N ALA A 32 -4.42 -2.68 -2.91
CA ALA A 32 -3.61 -3.03 -1.74
C ALA A 32 -3.33 -1.83 -0.83
N TRP A 33 -3.23 -0.61 -1.38
CA TRP A 33 -2.97 0.58 -0.57
C TRP A 33 -4.18 0.94 0.29
N THR A 34 -5.37 1.03 -0.31
CA THR A 34 -6.62 1.29 0.44
C THR A 34 -6.91 0.18 1.46
N ALA A 35 -6.52 -1.07 1.15
CA ALA A 35 -6.62 -2.19 2.10
C ALA A 35 -5.71 -2.01 3.32
N ALA A 36 -4.46 -1.53 3.12
CA ALA A 36 -3.54 -1.26 4.22
C ALA A 36 -4.05 -0.15 5.16
N TYR A 37 -4.72 0.87 4.63
CA TYR A 37 -5.38 1.90 5.42
C TYR A 37 -6.57 1.33 6.22
N ALA A 38 -7.37 0.45 5.60
CA ALA A 38 -8.46 -0.24 6.31
C ALA A 38 -7.93 -1.10 7.46
N GLN A 39 -6.83 -1.83 7.21
CA GLN A 39 -6.18 -2.64 8.24
C GLN A 39 -5.63 -1.77 9.37
N ALA A 40 -4.97 -0.65 9.05
CA ALA A 40 -4.49 0.30 10.04
C ALA A 40 -5.64 0.89 10.88
N ALA A 41 -6.83 1.05 10.29
CA ALA A 41 -8.05 1.48 10.97
C ALA A 41 -8.69 0.38 11.85
N GLY A 42 -8.18 -0.85 11.82
CA GLY A 42 -8.68 -1.97 12.63
C GLY A 42 -9.79 -2.78 11.97
N ALA A 43 -9.83 -2.81 10.63
CA ALA A 43 -10.75 -3.68 9.89
C ALA A 43 -10.32 -5.13 9.94
N ASP A 44 -11.25 -6.05 10.21
CA ASP A 44 -10.99 -7.49 10.30
C ASP A 44 -11.22 -8.23 8.98
N HIS A 45 -12.21 -7.80 8.19
CA HIS A 45 -12.60 -8.45 6.94
C HIS A 45 -12.48 -7.48 5.77
N ILE A 46 -11.40 -7.62 5.01
CA ILE A 46 -11.10 -6.75 3.86
C ILE A 46 -11.03 -7.62 2.60
N THR A 47 -11.87 -7.31 1.64
CA THR A 47 -11.80 -7.87 0.28
C THR A 47 -11.10 -6.86 -0.62
N VAL A 48 -10.02 -7.27 -1.26
CA VAL A 48 -9.26 -6.42 -2.19
C VAL A 48 -9.65 -6.77 -3.62
N LEU A 49 -10.01 -5.77 -4.43
CA LEU A 49 -10.45 -5.99 -5.81
C LEU A 49 -9.25 -6.24 -6.74
N ALA A 50 -8.36 -5.27 -6.84
CA ALA A 50 -7.13 -5.44 -7.62
C ALA A 50 -6.17 -6.39 -6.88
N PRO A 51 -5.61 -7.43 -7.55
CA PRO A 51 -4.64 -8.33 -6.93
C PRO A 51 -3.51 -7.58 -6.22
N TYR A 52 -3.05 -8.10 -5.08
CA TYR A 52 -1.99 -7.45 -4.29
C TYR A 52 -0.71 -7.23 -5.09
N GLU A 53 -0.34 -8.20 -5.93
CA GLU A 53 0.90 -8.18 -6.72
C GLU A 53 0.77 -7.35 -8.02
N MET A 54 -0.37 -6.70 -8.23
CA MET A 54 -0.60 -5.89 -9.43
C MET A 54 0.22 -4.59 -9.34
N VAL A 55 1.08 -4.39 -10.32
CA VAL A 55 2.00 -3.22 -10.39
C VAL A 55 1.23 -1.92 -10.65
N HIS A 56 0.16 -1.97 -11.47
CA HIS A 56 -0.69 -0.82 -11.81
C HIS A 56 -2.14 -1.07 -11.40
N PRO A 57 -2.46 -1.12 -10.07
CA PRO A 57 -3.81 -1.43 -9.59
C PRO A 57 -4.86 -0.37 -9.98
N SER A 58 -4.45 0.84 -10.33
CA SER A 58 -5.33 1.88 -10.87
C SER A 58 -6.01 1.51 -12.19
N GLU A 59 -5.37 0.62 -12.97
CA GLU A 59 -5.85 0.16 -14.28
C GLU A 59 -6.65 -1.15 -14.19
N TYR A 60 -6.93 -1.63 -12.96
CA TYR A 60 -7.67 -2.87 -12.79
C TYR A 60 -9.07 -2.77 -13.38
N GLU A 61 -9.41 -3.75 -14.23
CA GLU A 61 -10.74 -3.91 -14.81
C GLU A 61 -11.58 -4.86 -13.95
N MET A 62 -12.75 -4.39 -13.51
CA MET A 62 -13.65 -5.17 -12.67
C MET A 62 -14.18 -6.42 -13.39
N ARG A 63 -14.25 -7.51 -12.66
CA ARG A 63 -14.85 -8.77 -13.09
C ARG A 63 -16.31 -8.84 -12.60
N PRO A 64 -17.17 -9.65 -13.23
CA PRO A 64 -18.55 -9.81 -12.77
C PRO A 64 -18.70 -10.17 -11.30
N GLY A 65 -17.76 -10.95 -10.74
CA GLY A 65 -17.75 -11.30 -9.32
C GLY A 65 -17.42 -10.12 -8.39
N ASP A 66 -16.75 -9.09 -8.89
CA ASP A 66 -16.41 -7.89 -8.08
C ASP A 66 -17.64 -7.02 -7.86
N ILE A 67 -18.56 -6.98 -8.85
CA ILE A 67 -19.84 -6.28 -8.75
C ILE A 67 -20.62 -6.79 -7.53
N ALA A 68 -20.76 -8.12 -7.42
CA ALA A 68 -21.48 -8.72 -6.31
C ALA A 68 -20.79 -8.44 -4.95
N ARG A 69 -19.46 -8.39 -4.92
CA ARG A 69 -18.70 -8.03 -3.69
C ARG A 69 -18.96 -6.58 -3.30
N ILE A 70 -18.96 -5.67 -4.26
CA ILE A 70 -19.19 -4.24 -4.04
C ILE A 70 -20.64 -3.98 -3.57
N GLU A 71 -21.63 -4.60 -4.20
CA GLU A 71 -23.05 -4.46 -3.83
C GLU A 71 -23.33 -4.93 -2.39
N ASN A 72 -22.67 -6.02 -1.98
CA ASN A 72 -22.83 -6.59 -0.64
C ASN A 72 -21.90 -5.96 0.41
N ALA A 73 -20.97 -5.07 0.03
CA ALA A 73 -20.08 -4.41 0.97
C ALA A 73 -20.82 -3.48 1.94
N ASP A 74 -20.34 -3.42 3.17
CA ASP A 74 -20.75 -2.38 4.14
C ASP A 74 -20.08 -1.05 3.82
N LEU A 75 -18.83 -1.10 3.32
CA LEU A 75 -18.03 0.07 2.96
C LEU A 75 -17.10 -0.26 1.79
N VAL A 76 -17.06 0.61 0.78
CA VAL A 76 -16.11 0.57 -0.34
C VAL A 76 -15.09 1.68 -0.16
N LEU A 77 -13.81 1.31 0.02
CA LEU A 77 -12.68 2.24 0.14
C LEU A 77 -11.97 2.39 -1.20
N TYR A 78 -11.73 3.63 -1.62
CA TYR A 78 -11.04 3.95 -2.85
C TYR A 78 -10.19 5.22 -2.71
N ALA A 79 -9.15 5.36 -3.54
CA ALA A 79 -8.29 6.53 -3.53
C ALA A 79 -8.72 7.63 -4.52
N GLY A 80 -9.53 7.28 -5.53
CA GLY A 80 -10.12 8.22 -6.49
C GLY A 80 -9.41 8.30 -7.83
N TYR A 81 -8.25 7.70 -7.99
CA TYR A 81 -7.50 7.63 -9.25
C TYR A 81 -7.75 6.33 -10.04
N GLU A 82 -8.48 5.36 -9.47
CA GLU A 82 -8.76 4.07 -10.10
C GLU A 82 -9.83 4.22 -11.20
N VAL A 83 -9.54 3.65 -12.37
CA VAL A 83 -10.46 3.67 -13.53
C VAL A 83 -11.84 3.09 -13.18
N MET A 84 -11.88 2.03 -12.37
CA MET A 84 -13.11 1.36 -11.95
C MET A 84 -14.08 2.25 -11.18
N ILE A 85 -13.63 3.32 -10.52
CA ILE A 85 -14.50 4.18 -9.70
C ILE A 85 -15.56 4.88 -10.54
N GLY A 86 -15.22 5.29 -11.76
CA GLY A 86 -16.20 5.84 -12.70
C GLY A 86 -17.31 4.82 -13.03
N GLN A 87 -16.94 3.56 -13.24
CA GLN A 87 -17.89 2.48 -13.54
C GLN A 87 -18.77 2.14 -12.33
N ILE A 88 -18.18 2.11 -11.11
CA ILE A 88 -18.93 1.88 -9.85
C ILE A 88 -20.00 2.97 -9.68
N LYS A 89 -19.59 4.23 -9.76
CA LYS A 89 -20.49 5.39 -9.53
C LYS A 89 -21.61 5.50 -10.57
N THR A 90 -21.36 5.12 -11.81
CA THR A 90 -22.35 5.22 -12.89
C THR A 90 -23.19 3.95 -13.09
N GLY A 91 -22.63 2.79 -12.81
CA GLY A 91 -23.23 1.49 -13.07
C GLY A 91 -23.90 0.84 -11.86
N LEU A 92 -23.45 1.14 -10.67
CA LEU A 92 -23.98 0.59 -9.42
C LEU A 92 -24.63 1.74 -8.62
N ALA A 93 -25.91 1.64 -8.36
CA ALA A 93 -26.65 2.63 -7.56
C ALA A 93 -26.31 2.47 -6.05
N LEU A 94 -25.04 2.57 -5.70
CA LEU A 94 -24.61 2.48 -4.31
C LEU A 94 -24.95 3.77 -3.56
N PRO A 95 -25.42 3.69 -2.31
CA PRO A 95 -25.56 4.84 -1.45
C PRO A 95 -24.21 5.53 -1.20
N ASP A 96 -24.18 6.86 -1.18
CA ASP A 96 -22.93 7.63 -0.97
C ASP A 96 -22.24 7.28 0.34
N GLU A 97 -23.00 6.93 1.38
CA GLU A 97 -22.46 6.51 2.69
C GLU A 97 -21.70 5.18 2.66
N LYS A 98 -21.88 4.38 1.62
CA LYS A 98 -21.10 3.15 1.40
C LYS A 98 -19.80 3.39 0.64
N MET A 99 -19.55 4.59 0.14
CA MET A 99 -18.39 4.92 -0.67
C MET A 99 -17.52 5.95 0.04
N LEU A 100 -16.30 5.56 0.42
CA LEU A 100 -15.36 6.44 1.10
C LEU A 100 -14.09 6.62 0.28
N ALA A 101 -13.86 7.86 -0.17
CA ALA A 101 -12.58 8.28 -0.73
C ALA A 101 -11.59 8.59 0.39
N ILE A 102 -10.36 8.08 0.28
CA ILE A 102 -9.28 8.36 1.22
C ILE A 102 -8.04 8.87 0.47
N ALA A 103 -7.31 9.79 1.10
CA ALA A 103 -5.97 10.14 0.65
C ALA A 103 -5.01 8.99 0.97
N THR A 104 -4.14 8.66 0.01
CA THR A 104 -3.10 7.64 0.16
C THR A 104 -1.73 8.27 -0.03
N SER A 105 -0.92 8.29 1.02
CA SER A 105 0.45 8.82 1.02
C SER A 105 1.25 8.27 2.21
N TYR A 106 2.49 8.73 2.37
CA TYR A 106 3.30 8.51 3.58
C TYR A 106 3.51 9.80 4.39
N ASP A 107 2.77 10.87 4.11
CA ASP A 107 2.61 11.98 5.04
C ASP A 107 1.82 11.49 6.26
N TYR A 108 2.41 11.58 7.45
CA TYR A 108 1.77 11.03 8.67
C TYR A 108 0.44 11.70 8.98
N THR A 109 0.30 12.99 8.70
CA THR A 109 -0.96 13.72 8.94
C THR A 109 -2.08 13.19 8.04
N GLU A 110 -1.78 12.93 6.77
CA GLU A 110 -2.74 12.33 5.83
C GLU A 110 -3.07 10.88 6.20
N ILE A 111 -2.06 10.10 6.64
CA ILE A 111 -2.29 8.74 7.16
C ILE A 111 -3.26 8.79 8.35
N GLU A 112 -2.97 9.64 9.34
CA GLU A 112 -3.80 9.75 10.54
C GLU A 112 -5.24 10.16 10.20
N GLN A 113 -5.43 11.14 9.33
CA GLN A 113 -6.74 11.61 8.89
C GLN A 113 -7.54 10.48 8.22
N SER A 114 -6.96 9.81 7.23
CA SER A 114 -7.61 8.74 6.48
C SER A 114 -7.93 7.53 7.37
N VAL A 115 -6.98 7.09 8.18
CA VAL A 115 -7.16 5.96 9.11
C VAL A 115 -8.25 6.27 10.14
N MET A 116 -8.24 7.47 10.75
CA MET A 116 -9.25 7.85 11.73
C MET A 116 -10.64 8.06 11.12
N GLN A 117 -10.72 8.50 9.85
CA GLN A 117 -11.98 8.59 9.12
C GLN A 117 -12.62 7.20 8.92
N ILE A 118 -11.84 6.22 8.53
CA ILE A 118 -12.28 4.82 8.39
C ILE A 118 -12.68 4.28 9.77
N ALA A 119 -11.80 4.42 10.77
CA ALA A 119 -12.01 3.89 12.13
C ALA A 119 -13.30 4.43 12.78
N LYS A 120 -13.65 5.69 12.53
CA LYS A 120 -14.90 6.28 13.02
C LYS A 120 -16.14 5.59 12.45
N ILE A 121 -16.11 5.21 11.16
CA ILE A 121 -17.20 4.46 10.54
C ILE A 121 -17.28 3.05 11.13
N LEU A 122 -16.12 2.40 11.34
CA LEU A 122 -16.02 1.04 11.88
C LEU A 122 -16.19 0.97 13.41
N LYS A 123 -16.12 2.11 14.12
CA LYS A 123 -16.09 2.20 15.59
C LYS A 123 -14.89 1.47 16.21
N THR A 124 -13.73 1.61 15.57
CA THR A 124 -12.46 0.97 15.93
C THR A 124 -11.36 1.98 16.30
N GLU A 125 -11.74 3.19 16.74
CA GLU A 125 -10.82 4.30 16.97
C GLU A 125 -9.66 3.96 17.93
N ASP A 126 -9.90 3.13 18.93
CA ASP A 126 -8.85 2.74 19.89
C ASP A 126 -7.80 1.83 19.23
N ILE A 127 -8.24 0.91 18.37
CA ILE A 127 -7.35 0.05 17.56
C ILE A 127 -6.54 0.91 16.60
N ALA A 128 -7.22 1.81 15.88
CA ALA A 128 -6.60 2.73 14.94
C ALA A 128 -5.52 3.59 15.61
N ARG A 129 -5.80 4.18 16.79
CA ARG A 129 -4.80 4.97 17.54
C ARG A 129 -3.58 4.16 17.94
N LYS A 130 -3.75 2.87 18.29
CA LYS A 130 -2.63 1.98 18.57
C LYS A 130 -1.79 1.75 17.32
N ASN A 131 -2.43 1.40 16.20
CA ASN A 131 -1.74 1.14 14.93
C ASN A 131 -1.04 2.39 14.40
N LEU A 132 -1.69 3.56 14.49
CA LEU A 132 -1.08 4.85 14.11
C LEU A 132 0.20 5.17 14.90
N LYS A 133 0.27 4.79 16.19
CA LYS A 133 1.51 4.94 16.98
C LYS A 133 2.64 4.08 16.43
N GLU A 134 2.34 2.85 15.99
CA GLU A 134 3.34 1.95 15.41
C GLU A 134 3.81 2.47 14.04
N ILE A 135 2.90 2.96 13.19
CA ILE A 135 3.25 3.59 11.91
C ILE A 135 4.16 4.79 12.14
N LYS A 136 3.77 5.70 13.06
CA LYS A 136 4.58 6.86 13.42
C LYS A 136 5.97 6.48 13.91
N ARG A 137 6.03 5.47 14.80
CA ARG A 137 7.30 4.95 15.30
C ARG A 137 8.18 4.44 14.17
N SER A 138 7.62 3.68 13.21
CA SER A 138 8.39 3.16 12.07
C SER A 138 8.98 4.27 11.20
N LEU A 139 8.25 5.37 10.97
CA LEU A 139 8.76 6.55 10.26
C LEU A 139 9.86 7.26 11.05
N GLU A 140 9.68 7.43 12.36
CA GLU A 140 10.68 8.05 13.24
C GLU A 140 11.96 7.21 13.35
N GLU A 141 11.83 5.89 13.42
CA GLU A 141 12.97 4.94 13.43
C GLU A 141 13.74 5.00 12.10
N ALA A 142 13.04 5.04 10.96
CA ALA A 142 13.66 5.22 9.65
C ALA A 142 14.42 6.55 9.57
N LYS A 143 13.79 7.64 9.97
CA LYS A 143 14.40 8.98 10.02
C LYS A 143 15.67 9.02 10.86
N GLU A 144 15.63 8.45 12.06
CA GLU A 144 16.79 8.40 12.96
C GLU A 144 17.91 7.50 12.39
N ALA A 145 17.56 6.38 11.74
CA ALA A 145 18.53 5.52 11.09
C ALA A 145 19.22 6.23 9.90
N PHE A 146 18.45 6.97 9.08
CA PHE A 146 19.00 7.77 7.97
C PHE A 146 19.92 8.86 8.48
N ARG A 147 19.55 9.57 9.56
CA ARG A 147 20.38 10.57 10.19
C ARG A 147 21.71 9.99 10.69
N LYS A 148 21.69 8.81 11.31
CA LYS A 148 22.91 8.13 11.79
C LYS A 148 23.86 7.73 10.67
N GLN A 149 23.33 7.42 9.50
CA GLN A 149 24.11 7.06 8.32
C GLN A 149 24.41 8.26 7.38
N GLY A 150 23.94 9.47 7.72
CA GLY A 150 24.18 10.67 6.94
C GLY A 150 23.36 10.76 5.65
N LEU A 151 22.38 9.87 5.45
CA LEU A 151 21.50 9.88 4.27
C LEU A 151 20.64 11.15 4.21
N ASP A 152 20.30 11.73 5.36
CA ASP A 152 19.55 12.99 5.50
C ASP A 152 20.36 14.23 5.09
N THR A 153 21.65 14.09 4.80
CA THR A 153 22.51 15.16 4.30
C THR A 153 22.76 15.08 2.80
N LEU A 154 22.36 13.98 2.17
CA LEU A 154 22.58 13.73 0.75
C LEU A 154 21.44 14.36 -0.08
N PRO A 155 21.76 15.23 -1.06
CA PRO A 155 20.74 15.72 -1.98
C PRO A 155 20.26 14.58 -2.88
N ALA A 156 18.93 14.36 -2.93
CA ALA A 156 18.32 13.30 -3.70
C ALA A 156 17.46 13.82 -4.85
N LEU A 157 17.49 13.13 -5.99
CA LEU A 157 16.39 13.17 -6.96
C LEU A 157 15.31 12.21 -6.49
N VAL A 158 14.10 12.70 -6.31
CA VAL A 158 13.01 11.91 -5.72
C VAL A 158 11.90 11.74 -6.75
N HIS A 159 11.50 10.49 -7.00
CA HIS A 159 10.33 10.22 -7.84
C HIS A 159 9.07 10.83 -7.22
N PHE A 160 8.17 11.34 -8.06
CA PHE A 160 6.95 12.03 -7.66
C PHE A 160 6.15 11.29 -6.56
N PHE A 161 6.02 9.97 -6.69
CA PHE A 161 5.27 9.16 -5.72
C PHE A 161 6.04 8.84 -4.42
N GLN A 162 7.32 9.19 -4.33
CA GLN A 162 8.15 8.97 -3.15
C GLN A 162 8.34 10.23 -2.30
N GLN A 163 7.76 11.37 -2.70
CA GLN A 163 7.98 12.66 -2.04
C GLN A 163 7.55 12.67 -0.57
N SER A 164 6.38 12.10 -0.26
CA SER A 164 5.87 12.08 1.12
C SER A 164 6.75 11.21 2.02
N PHE A 165 7.19 10.03 1.56
CA PHE A 165 8.10 9.18 2.31
C PHE A 165 9.45 9.86 2.54
N ALA A 166 10.03 10.47 1.50
CA ALA A 166 11.29 11.20 1.61
C ALA A 166 11.19 12.36 2.62
N ALA A 167 10.11 13.14 2.58
CA ALA A 167 9.89 14.26 3.49
C ALA A 167 9.74 13.80 4.94
N GLU A 168 8.92 12.78 5.21
CA GLU A 168 8.70 12.23 6.56
C GLU A 168 9.98 11.65 7.17
N THR A 169 10.82 11.03 6.35
CA THR A 169 12.07 10.41 6.80
C THR A 169 13.27 11.36 6.77
N GLY A 170 13.07 12.62 6.38
CA GLY A 170 14.08 13.68 6.45
C GLY A 170 15.09 13.67 5.30
N ILE A 171 14.82 12.97 4.20
CA ILE A 171 15.66 12.99 3.00
C ILE A 171 15.51 14.34 2.28
N ILE A 172 16.62 14.95 1.89
CA ILE A 172 16.64 16.23 1.18
C ILE A 172 16.32 16.01 -0.29
N SER A 173 15.13 16.42 -0.73
CA SER A 173 14.76 16.42 -2.14
C SER A 173 15.38 17.64 -2.84
N ALA A 174 16.42 17.40 -3.66
CA ALA A 174 17.04 18.43 -4.51
C ALA A 174 16.17 18.73 -5.73
N ALA A 175 15.50 17.73 -6.29
CA ALA A 175 14.49 17.90 -7.35
C ALA A 175 13.60 16.65 -7.42
N VAL A 176 12.45 16.83 -8.09
CA VAL A 176 11.46 15.77 -8.31
C VAL A 176 11.43 15.40 -9.78
N PHE A 177 11.26 14.10 -10.08
CA PHE A 177 11.07 13.56 -11.43
C PHE A 177 9.89 12.60 -11.49
N GLY A 178 9.47 12.22 -12.70
CA GLY A 178 8.30 11.36 -12.89
C GLY A 178 6.98 12.13 -12.72
N PRO A 179 5.80 11.43 -12.73
CA PRO A 179 5.63 10.00 -12.98
C PRO A 179 5.82 9.58 -14.45
N ALA A 180 5.83 10.52 -15.41
CA ALA A 180 6.19 10.22 -16.79
C ALA A 180 7.73 10.13 -16.94
N PRO A 181 8.25 9.31 -17.88
CA PRO A 181 9.68 9.28 -18.17
C PRO A 181 10.23 10.69 -18.45
N PRO A 182 11.35 11.09 -17.84
CA PRO A 182 11.89 12.44 -18.02
C PRO A 182 12.39 12.64 -19.46
N GLU A 183 12.01 13.80 -20.04
CA GLU A 183 12.50 14.20 -21.36
C GLU A 183 13.99 14.61 -21.33
N PRO A 184 14.73 14.60 -22.46
CA PRO A 184 16.16 14.92 -22.50
C PRO A 184 16.52 16.25 -21.85
N LYS A 185 15.68 17.29 -22.01
CA LYS A 185 15.87 18.59 -21.36
C LYS A 185 15.72 18.52 -19.84
N GLN A 186 14.80 17.70 -19.36
CA GLN A 186 14.60 17.49 -17.93
C GLN A 186 15.76 16.69 -17.34
N ILE A 187 16.25 15.64 -18.03
CA ILE A 187 17.44 14.88 -17.63
C ILE A 187 18.63 15.83 -17.44
N LEU A 188 18.90 16.70 -18.44
CA LEU A 188 19.98 17.67 -18.35
C LEU A 188 19.84 18.61 -17.15
N ALA A 189 18.62 19.09 -16.84
CA ALA A 189 18.38 19.94 -15.69
C ALA A 189 18.56 19.20 -14.36
N LEU A 190 18.10 17.95 -14.28
CA LEU A 190 18.20 17.09 -13.09
C LEU A 190 19.67 16.73 -12.79
N THR A 191 20.49 16.42 -13.80
CA THR A 191 21.91 16.13 -13.60
C THR A 191 22.70 17.32 -13.08
N GLN A 192 22.26 18.56 -13.36
CA GLN A 192 22.90 19.77 -12.81
C GLN A 192 22.71 19.95 -11.31
N THR A 193 21.75 19.25 -10.69
CA THR A 193 21.55 19.28 -9.23
C THR A 193 22.69 18.63 -8.46
N ARG A 194 23.49 17.78 -9.11
CA ARG A 194 24.57 16.99 -8.50
C ARG A 194 24.04 16.15 -7.31
N ALA A 195 22.85 15.64 -7.44
CA ALA A 195 22.30 14.75 -6.42
C ALA A 195 23.18 13.51 -6.26
N ALA A 196 23.38 13.09 -5.03
CA ALA A 196 24.13 11.88 -4.69
C ALA A 196 23.25 10.63 -4.63
N LEU A 197 21.93 10.81 -4.63
CA LEU A 197 20.95 9.74 -4.50
C LEU A 197 19.81 9.94 -5.51
N ILE A 198 19.39 8.85 -6.15
CA ILE A 198 18.21 8.77 -7.02
C ILE A 198 17.23 7.79 -6.40
N ILE A 199 16.10 8.30 -5.91
CA ILE A 199 15.01 7.49 -5.35
C ILE A 199 13.94 7.35 -6.42
N ASP A 200 13.88 6.18 -7.05
CA ASP A 200 12.87 5.82 -8.03
C ASP A 200 11.70 5.06 -7.37
N ASN A 201 10.71 4.71 -8.16
CA ASN A 201 9.51 4.02 -7.69
C ASN A 201 9.39 2.64 -8.32
N ALA A 202 9.42 1.59 -7.52
CA ALA A 202 9.35 0.21 -7.98
C ALA A 202 8.06 -0.14 -8.76
N HIS A 203 6.95 0.60 -8.51
CA HIS A 203 5.70 0.43 -9.26
C HIS A 203 5.62 1.25 -10.56
N ASN A 204 6.54 2.17 -10.78
CA ASN A 204 6.63 2.99 -11.99
C ASN A 204 8.07 3.49 -12.18
N PRO A 205 9.03 2.60 -12.48
CA PRO A 205 10.45 2.96 -12.59
C PRO A 205 10.69 3.74 -13.87
N VAL A 206 11.01 5.03 -13.73
CA VAL A 206 11.29 5.94 -14.85
C VAL A 206 12.66 6.63 -14.72
N GLY A 207 13.42 6.32 -13.66
CA GLY A 207 14.75 6.88 -13.39
C GLY A 207 15.90 6.29 -14.18
N GLY A 208 15.67 5.29 -15.05
CA GLY A 208 16.72 4.65 -15.85
C GLY A 208 17.67 5.62 -16.56
N PRO A 209 17.17 6.62 -17.32
CA PRO A 209 18.02 7.62 -17.97
C PRO A 209 18.85 8.48 -17.00
N LEU A 210 18.36 8.71 -15.79
CA LEU A 210 19.10 9.44 -14.74
C LEU A 210 20.24 8.58 -14.20
N ARG A 211 19.99 7.29 -13.97
CA ARG A 211 21.02 6.34 -13.55
C ARG A 211 22.15 6.22 -14.57
N GLU A 212 21.83 6.22 -15.86
CA GLU A 212 22.83 6.16 -16.94
C GLU A 212 23.68 7.44 -17.05
N THR A 213 23.11 8.60 -16.69
CA THR A 213 23.80 9.90 -16.81
C THR A 213 24.48 10.36 -15.51
N MET A 214 24.13 9.75 -14.37
CA MET A 214 24.66 10.08 -13.04
C MET A 214 25.23 8.82 -12.39
N GLU A 215 26.27 8.24 -13.01
CA GLU A 215 26.87 6.95 -12.63
C GLU A 215 27.39 6.93 -11.19
N ASP A 216 27.81 8.10 -10.66
CA ASP A 216 28.31 8.24 -9.28
C ASP A 216 27.19 8.36 -8.23
N ALA A 217 25.92 8.52 -8.65
CA ALA A 217 24.79 8.63 -7.73
C ALA A 217 24.26 7.23 -7.38
N TRP A 218 23.99 7.00 -6.10
CA TRP A 218 23.26 5.80 -5.69
C TRP A 218 21.85 5.79 -6.26
N HIS A 219 21.42 4.63 -6.75
CA HIS A 219 20.09 4.43 -7.29
C HIS A 219 19.34 3.37 -6.49
N VAL A 220 18.14 3.72 -6.02
CA VAL A 220 17.28 2.82 -5.27
C VAL A 220 15.82 2.93 -5.75
N GLU A 221 15.14 1.78 -5.84
CA GLU A 221 13.71 1.71 -6.12
C GLU A 221 12.95 1.40 -4.84
N LEU A 222 12.04 2.30 -4.46
CA LEU A 222 11.22 2.17 -3.26
C LEU A 222 9.77 1.85 -3.62
N LEU A 223 9.06 1.19 -2.70
CA LEU A 223 7.63 0.94 -2.82
C LEU A 223 6.82 2.19 -2.44
N ASN A 224 5.76 2.50 -3.18
CA ASN A 224 4.79 3.51 -2.76
C ASN A 224 3.49 2.92 -2.21
N PHE A 225 3.28 1.60 -2.33
CA PHE A 225 2.17 0.90 -1.68
C PHE A 225 2.50 -0.59 -1.46
N PRO A 226 1.76 -1.30 -0.58
CA PRO A 226 1.96 -2.73 -0.34
C PRO A 226 1.61 -3.60 -1.56
N GLY A 227 2.14 -4.83 -1.56
CA GLY A 227 1.82 -5.86 -2.56
C GLY A 227 3.04 -6.58 -3.06
N LEU A 228 4.08 -5.85 -3.47
CA LEU A 228 5.34 -6.44 -3.89
C LEU A 228 6.17 -6.90 -2.69
N TYR A 229 7.05 -7.86 -2.92
CA TYR A 229 8.01 -8.40 -1.93
C TYR A 229 7.35 -8.88 -0.62
N GLY A 230 6.08 -9.30 -0.69
CA GLY A 230 5.34 -9.82 0.48
C GLY A 230 4.83 -8.77 1.45
N THR A 231 4.97 -7.48 1.14
CA THR A 231 4.44 -6.39 1.97
C THR A 231 2.91 -6.37 1.97
N ARG A 232 2.30 -6.09 3.12
CA ARG A 232 0.83 -6.08 3.30
C ARG A 232 0.31 -4.86 4.03
N THR A 233 1.13 -4.25 4.88
CA THR A 233 0.79 -3.12 5.74
C THR A 233 1.55 -1.85 5.36
N LEU A 234 1.15 -0.70 5.90
CA LEU A 234 1.90 0.55 5.75
C LEU A 234 3.29 0.42 6.39
N GLU A 235 3.37 -0.23 7.56
CA GLU A 235 4.63 -0.47 8.28
C GLU A 235 5.58 -1.38 7.49
N ASP A 236 5.06 -2.40 6.78
CA ASP A 236 5.90 -3.26 5.94
C ASP A 236 6.59 -2.45 4.84
N VAL A 237 5.86 -1.53 4.18
CA VAL A 237 6.43 -0.67 3.15
C VAL A 237 7.45 0.31 3.73
N ILE A 238 7.13 0.95 4.87
CA ILE A 238 8.06 1.86 5.55
C ILE A 238 9.36 1.13 5.88
N ARG A 239 9.27 -0.07 6.46
CA ARG A 239 10.42 -0.89 6.82
C ARG A 239 11.22 -1.32 5.59
N PHE A 240 10.55 -1.85 4.58
CA PHE A 240 11.18 -2.25 3.32
C PHE A 240 11.96 -1.10 2.68
N ASN A 241 11.33 0.07 2.58
CA ASN A 241 11.96 1.25 1.99
C ASN A 241 13.15 1.73 2.84
N ALA A 242 13.03 1.69 4.17
CA ALA A 242 14.12 2.05 5.06
C ALA A 242 15.31 1.09 4.91
N GLU A 243 15.07 -0.22 4.90
CA GLU A 243 16.10 -1.24 4.71
C GLU A 243 16.82 -1.05 3.38
N LYS A 244 16.09 -0.82 2.28
CA LYS A 244 16.68 -0.57 0.95
C LYS A 244 17.60 0.65 0.92
N LEU A 245 17.26 1.72 1.59
CA LEU A 245 18.12 2.91 1.68
C LEU A 245 19.35 2.67 2.56
N LEU A 246 19.19 1.95 3.66
CA LEU A 246 20.29 1.64 4.57
C LEU A 246 21.31 0.65 3.97
N GLU A 247 20.87 -0.22 3.05
CA GLU A 247 21.75 -1.14 2.31
C GLU A 247 22.78 -0.41 1.42
N LEU A 248 22.49 0.83 0.99
CA LEU A 248 23.38 1.60 0.10
C LEU A 248 24.76 1.85 0.74
N ASN A 249 24.80 2.17 2.03
CA ASN A 249 26.05 2.42 2.75
C ASN A 249 26.81 1.13 3.15
N ALA A 250 26.10 0.00 3.23
CA ALA A 250 26.72 -1.28 3.62
C ALA A 250 27.56 -1.91 2.48
N SER A 251 27.46 -1.36 1.25
CA SER A 251 28.16 -1.89 0.07
C SER A 251 29.57 -1.30 -0.12
N GLU A 252 29.99 -0.32 0.71
CA GLU A 252 31.28 0.37 0.63
C GLU A 252 32.31 -0.09 1.68
N GLU A 253 31.97 -1.01 2.59
CA GLU A 253 32.87 -1.67 3.54
C GLU A 253 33.29 -3.08 3.03
#